data_d471758a72fdefb2b25dce2e62daf728
#
_entry.id   d471758a72fdefb2b25dce2e62daf728
#
_cell.length_a   1.000
_cell.length_b   1.000
_cell.length_c   1.000
_cell.angle_alpha   90.00
_cell.angle_beta   90.00
_cell.angle_gamma   90.00
#
_symmetry.space_group_name_H-M   'P 1'
#
loop_
_entity.id
_entity.type
_entity.pdbx_description
1 polymer ?
#
loop_
_entity_poly.entity_id
_entity_poly.type
_entity_poly.pdbx_seq_one_letter_code
_entity_poly.pdbx_strand_id
1 'polypeptide(L)'
;RDFCLSRGLGDVYKRQIEAIPEAKAAFIESMNEDARRYLDLVQKLEDGHTARLMAEGLPEKQARAKASKQANEDARFVLPNACETKMVVTMNARSLQNFFHLRCCSRAQWEIRQLAEEMLRLVYPVAPHIFRTAGPACVSGPCPEGKMCCGRTTEVRAQYAALKGEKAE
;
A
#
# COMPACT_ATOMS: atom_id res chain seq x y z
N ARG A 1 20.49 -4.16 -0.63
CA ARG A 1 19.97 -4.01 -2.01
C ARG A 1 18.71 -3.21 -1.90
N ASP A 2 18.73 -2.02 -2.46
CA ASP A 2 17.67 -1.04 -2.37
C ASP A 2 16.40 -1.54 -3.02
N PHE A 3 15.39 -1.77 -2.20
CA PHE A 3 14.14 -2.38 -2.64
C PHE A 3 13.38 -1.49 -3.63
N CYS A 4 13.54 -0.16 -3.51
CA CYS A 4 12.94 0.81 -4.42
C CYS A 4 13.72 1.01 -5.73
N LEU A 5 15.04 0.90 -5.70
CA LEU A 5 15.90 1.24 -6.86
C LEU A 5 16.29 0.06 -7.71
N SER A 6 16.32 -1.16 -7.17
CA SER A 6 16.69 -2.36 -7.91
C SER A 6 15.61 -2.89 -8.87
N ARG A 7 14.39 -2.32 -8.83
CA ARG A 7 13.26 -2.74 -9.67
C ARG A 7 12.65 -1.63 -10.53
N GLY A 8 13.35 -0.49 -10.66
CA GLY A 8 12.75 0.75 -11.13
C GLY A 8 11.75 1.25 -10.10
N LEU A 9 11.80 2.51 -9.72
CA LEU A 9 10.75 3.13 -8.92
C LEU A 9 9.43 2.91 -9.66
N GLY A 10 8.65 1.93 -9.20
CA GLY A 10 7.28 1.78 -9.63
C GLY A 10 6.53 2.98 -9.10
N ASP A 11 6.36 3.98 -9.93
CA ASP A 11 5.62 5.18 -9.58
C ASP A 11 4.15 4.82 -9.49
N VAL A 12 3.65 4.68 -8.28
CA VAL A 12 2.21 4.54 -8.06
C VAL A 12 1.61 5.93 -8.02
N TYR A 13 1.15 6.42 -9.16
CA TYR A 13 0.40 7.67 -9.18
C TYR A 13 -1.10 7.46 -9.28
N LYS A 14 -1.82 8.40 -8.66
CA LYS A 14 -3.27 8.36 -8.64
C LYS A 14 -3.83 8.66 -10.04
N ARG A 15 -4.94 8.01 -10.41
CA ARG A 15 -5.64 8.27 -11.69
C ARG A 15 -5.91 9.75 -11.95
N GLN A 16 -6.14 10.54 -10.90
CA GLN A 16 -6.34 11.99 -10.99
C GLN A 16 -5.09 12.73 -11.49
N ILE A 17 -3.90 12.27 -11.10
CA ILE A 17 -2.62 12.82 -11.59
C ILE A 17 -2.40 12.38 -13.03
N GLU A 18 -2.70 11.11 -13.33
CA GLU A 18 -2.54 10.56 -14.68
C GLU A 18 -3.45 11.22 -15.72
N ALA A 19 -4.65 11.61 -15.30
CA ALA A 19 -5.63 12.27 -16.18
C ALA A 19 -5.24 13.69 -16.62
N ILE A 20 -4.25 14.31 -15.96
CA ILE A 20 -3.79 15.68 -16.23
C ILE A 20 -2.31 15.62 -16.65
N PRO A 21 -1.97 15.77 -17.96
CA PRO A 21 -0.59 15.58 -18.46
C PRO A 21 0.46 16.43 -17.74
N GLU A 22 0.13 17.68 -17.44
CA GLU A 22 1.04 18.61 -16.74
C GLU A 22 1.28 18.18 -15.28
N ALA A 23 0.24 17.71 -14.59
CA ALA A 23 0.37 17.18 -13.24
C ALA A 23 1.19 15.88 -13.23
N LYS A 24 1.01 15.02 -14.24
CA LYS A 24 1.81 13.80 -14.40
C LYS A 24 3.29 14.12 -14.63
N ALA A 25 3.59 15.08 -15.49
CA ALA A 25 4.97 15.51 -15.76
C ALA A 25 5.65 16.05 -14.50
N ALA A 26 4.98 16.96 -13.77
CA ALA A 26 5.48 17.53 -12.52
C ALA A 26 5.68 16.44 -11.43
N PHE A 27 4.76 15.46 -11.35
CA PHE A 27 4.88 14.33 -10.43
C PHE A 27 6.11 13.48 -10.74
N ILE A 28 6.33 13.11 -12.00
CA ILE A 28 7.48 12.30 -12.43
C ILE A 28 8.79 13.05 -12.15
N GLU A 29 8.85 14.35 -12.40
CA GLU A 29 10.01 15.18 -12.09
C GLU A 29 10.33 15.18 -10.58
N SER A 30 9.31 15.39 -9.73
CA SER A 30 9.45 15.33 -8.28
C SER A 30 9.96 13.97 -7.81
N MET A 31 9.39 12.87 -8.32
CA MET A 31 9.82 11.52 -7.97
C MET A 31 11.28 11.23 -8.36
N ASN A 32 11.70 11.70 -9.53
CA ASN A 32 13.09 11.56 -9.99
C ASN A 32 14.07 12.39 -9.12
N GLU A 33 13.63 13.55 -8.63
CA GLU A 33 14.44 14.37 -7.73
C GLU A 33 14.55 13.72 -6.35
N ASP A 34 13.44 13.21 -5.81
CA ASP A 34 13.44 12.51 -4.51
C ASP A 34 14.32 11.24 -4.56
N ALA A 35 14.30 10.50 -5.67
CA ALA A 35 15.20 9.37 -5.89
C ALA A 35 16.68 9.79 -5.87
N ARG A 36 17.01 10.90 -6.51
CA ARG A 36 18.39 11.44 -6.51
C ARG A 36 18.82 11.87 -5.10
N ARG A 37 17.94 12.56 -4.37
CA ARG A 37 18.18 12.98 -2.98
C ARG A 37 18.37 11.78 -2.06
N TYR A 38 17.55 10.73 -2.24
CA TYR A 38 17.68 9.50 -1.49
C TYR A 38 19.05 8.85 -1.71
N LEU A 39 19.49 8.71 -2.96
CA LEU A 39 20.80 8.11 -3.28
C LEU A 39 21.98 8.90 -2.72
N ASP A 40 21.95 10.21 -2.84
CA ASP A 40 22.97 11.09 -2.27
C ASP A 40 23.05 10.97 -0.74
N LEU A 41 21.89 10.89 -0.08
CA LEU A 41 21.81 10.70 1.36
C LEU A 41 22.32 9.32 1.79
N VAL A 42 21.96 8.26 1.07
CA VAL A 42 22.48 6.89 1.31
C VAL A 42 24.01 6.89 1.26
N GLN A 43 24.60 7.47 0.22
CA GLN A 43 26.06 7.51 0.08
C GLN A 43 26.74 8.22 1.24
N LYS A 44 26.24 9.40 1.61
CA LYS A 44 26.79 10.19 2.73
C LYS A 44 26.68 9.45 4.08
N LEU A 45 25.55 8.79 4.32
CA LEU A 45 25.32 8.01 5.53
C LEU A 45 26.20 6.74 5.54
N GLU A 46 26.33 6.05 4.40
CA GLU A 46 27.18 4.86 4.29
C GLU A 46 28.65 5.20 4.59
N ASP A 47 29.18 6.29 4.02
CA ASP A 47 30.53 6.74 4.27
C ASP A 47 30.75 7.11 5.74
N GLY A 48 29.83 7.86 6.33
CA GLY A 48 29.89 8.27 7.74
C GLY A 48 29.79 7.09 8.70
N HIS A 49 28.85 6.16 8.48
CA HIS A 49 28.70 4.95 9.30
C HIS A 49 29.89 4.01 9.15
N THR A 50 30.47 3.87 7.94
CA THR A 50 31.67 3.07 7.71
C THR A 50 32.83 3.60 8.50
N ALA A 51 33.10 4.90 8.42
CA ALA A 51 34.19 5.54 9.17
C ALA A 51 34.05 5.34 10.69
N ARG A 52 32.84 5.52 11.22
CA ARG A 52 32.53 5.27 12.63
C ARG A 52 32.78 3.83 13.05
N LEU A 53 32.25 2.87 12.29
CA LEU A 53 32.38 1.45 12.61
C LEU A 53 33.84 0.95 12.51
N MET A 54 34.63 1.51 11.60
CA MET A 54 36.07 1.23 11.52
C MET A 54 36.82 1.80 12.73
N ALA A 55 36.45 3.01 13.20
CA ALA A 55 37.01 3.59 14.42
C ALA A 55 36.66 2.78 15.68
N GLU A 56 35.51 2.08 15.67
CA GLU A 56 35.10 1.12 16.70
C GLU A 56 35.84 -0.24 16.60
N GLY A 57 36.74 -0.41 15.63
CA GLY A 57 37.59 -1.60 15.46
C GLY A 57 37.03 -2.68 14.53
N LEU A 58 35.94 -2.43 13.79
CA LEU A 58 35.44 -3.38 12.81
C LEU A 58 36.34 -3.42 11.54
N PRO A 59 36.59 -4.59 10.97
CA PRO A 59 37.23 -4.71 9.67
C PRO A 59 36.40 -4.00 8.57
N GLU A 60 37.08 -3.33 7.64
CA GLU A 60 36.44 -2.50 6.59
C GLU A 60 35.28 -3.20 5.88
N LYS A 61 35.45 -4.45 5.45
CA LYS A 61 34.40 -5.23 4.75
C LYS A 61 33.15 -5.42 5.59
N GLN A 62 33.30 -5.63 6.89
CA GLN A 62 32.17 -5.81 7.81
C GLN A 62 31.53 -4.44 8.14
N ALA A 63 32.35 -3.41 8.33
CA ALA A 63 31.90 -2.04 8.56
C ALA A 63 31.05 -1.55 7.40
N ARG A 64 31.50 -1.70 6.15
CA ARG A 64 30.71 -1.34 4.95
C ARG A 64 29.40 -2.09 4.84
N ALA A 65 29.38 -3.41 5.03
CA ALA A 65 28.17 -4.22 4.94
C ALA A 65 27.09 -3.78 5.96
N LYS A 66 27.55 -3.45 7.18
CA LYS A 66 26.66 -2.96 8.25
C LYS A 66 26.22 -1.52 8.00
N ALA A 67 27.14 -0.67 7.55
CA ALA A 67 26.87 0.75 7.24
C ALA A 67 25.86 0.89 6.11
N SER A 68 26.00 0.13 5.04
CA SER A 68 25.07 0.14 3.89
C SER A 68 23.64 -0.19 4.33
N LYS A 69 23.45 -1.18 5.21
CA LYS A 69 22.14 -1.50 5.75
C LYS A 69 21.53 -0.35 6.57
N GLN A 70 22.32 0.23 7.47
CA GLN A 70 21.87 1.35 8.31
C GLN A 70 21.55 2.59 7.45
N ALA A 71 22.44 2.93 6.50
CA ALA A 71 22.27 4.06 5.61
C ALA A 71 20.95 3.98 4.81
N ASN A 72 20.61 2.79 4.30
CA ASN A 72 19.35 2.57 3.59
C ASN A 72 18.12 2.69 4.51
N GLU A 73 18.22 2.20 5.75
CA GLU A 73 17.15 2.32 6.74
C GLU A 73 16.90 3.78 7.10
N ASP A 74 17.95 4.56 7.33
CA ASP A 74 17.86 5.98 7.72
C ASP A 74 17.43 6.88 6.55
N ALA A 75 17.97 6.65 5.35
CA ALA A 75 17.66 7.45 4.17
C ALA A 75 16.20 7.31 3.70
N ARG A 76 15.51 6.22 4.02
CA ARG A 76 14.11 6.00 3.62
C ARG A 76 13.14 7.08 4.11
N PHE A 77 13.50 7.84 5.12
CA PHE A 77 12.68 8.95 5.62
C PHE A 77 12.41 10.05 4.58
N VAL A 78 13.27 10.18 3.56
CA VAL A 78 13.05 11.17 2.48
C VAL A 78 12.21 10.64 1.32
N LEU A 79 11.86 9.34 1.33
CA LEU A 79 11.06 8.76 0.25
C LEU A 79 9.60 9.19 0.35
N PRO A 80 8.96 9.56 -0.76
CA PRO A 80 7.56 9.96 -0.78
C PRO A 80 6.62 8.76 -0.58
N ASN A 81 5.37 9.04 -0.18
CA ASN A 81 4.33 8.02 -0.04
C ASN A 81 3.98 7.30 -1.36
N ALA A 82 4.37 7.86 -2.49
CA ALA A 82 4.18 7.28 -3.81
C ALA A 82 5.20 6.17 -4.15
N CYS A 83 6.20 5.95 -3.28
CA CYS A 83 7.17 4.88 -3.47
C CYS A 83 6.48 3.51 -3.34
N GLU A 84 6.63 2.66 -4.36
CA GLU A 84 6.03 1.32 -4.38
C GLU A 84 6.60 0.44 -3.26
N THR A 85 5.72 -0.21 -2.51
CA THR A 85 6.09 -1.23 -1.51
C THR A 85 5.31 -2.51 -1.77
N LYS A 86 6.02 -3.64 -1.82
CA LYS A 86 5.41 -4.97 -1.95
C LYS A 86 5.62 -5.75 -0.67
N MET A 87 4.54 -6.32 -0.14
CA MET A 87 4.63 -7.21 1.01
C MET A 87 3.71 -8.42 0.85
N VAL A 88 4.13 -9.53 1.43
CA VAL A 88 3.29 -10.73 1.57
C VAL A 88 2.72 -10.73 2.98
N VAL A 89 1.40 -10.85 3.08
CA VAL A 89 0.68 -10.79 4.36
C VAL A 89 -0.16 -12.05 4.54
N THR A 90 -0.07 -12.67 5.71
CA THR A 90 -0.98 -13.76 6.12
C THR A 90 -1.97 -13.22 7.14
N MET A 91 -3.25 -13.42 6.87
CA MET A 91 -4.34 -12.99 7.75
C MET A 91 -5.29 -14.15 8.06
N ASN A 92 -5.82 -14.20 9.28
CA ASN A 92 -6.94 -15.08 9.58
C ASN A 92 -8.25 -14.52 9.01
N ALA A 93 -9.25 -15.38 8.83
CA ALA A 93 -10.52 -15.02 8.19
C ALA A 93 -11.28 -13.89 8.93
N ARG A 94 -11.20 -13.82 10.26
CA ARG A 94 -11.85 -12.76 11.06
C ARG A 94 -11.22 -11.40 10.77
N SER A 95 -9.89 -11.32 10.75
CA SER A 95 -9.17 -10.08 10.43
C SER A 95 -9.47 -9.63 9.00
N LEU A 96 -9.57 -10.59 8.08
CA LEU A 96 -9.90 -10.32 6.68
C LEU A 96 -11.34 -9.83 6.51
N GLN A 97 -12.31 -10.40 7.23
CA GLN A 97 -13.67 -9.88 7.27
C GLN A 97 -13.74 -8.44 7.78
N ASN A 98 -13.01 -8.14 8.87
CA ASN A 98 -12.95 -6.77 9.39
C ASN A 98 -12.32 -5.81 8.38
N PHE A 99 -11.28 -6.23 7.69
CA PHE A 99 -10.69 -5.46 6.60
C PHE A 99 -11.71 -5.16 5.49
N PHE A 100 -12.49 -6.14 5.04
CA PHE A 100 -13.53 -5.94 4.03
C PHE A 100 -14.62 -4.99 4.52
N HIS A 101 -15.07 -5.12 5.77
CA HIS A 101 -16.08 -4.21 6.33
C HIS A 101 -15.66 -2.75 6.28
N LEU A 102 -14.39 -2.48 6.57
CA LEU A 102 -13.84 -1.12 6.61
C LEU A 102 -13.42 -0.62 5.23
N ARG A 103 -12.82 -1.46 4.40
CA ARG A 103 -12.15 -1.02 3.15
C ARG A 103 -12.99 -1.19 1.91
N CYS A 104 -13.99 -2.07 1.90
CA CYS A 104 -14.97 -2.11 0.83
C CYS A 104 -16.02 -0.99 0.89
N CYS A 105 -16.06 -0.19 1.96
CA CYS A 105 -16.97 0.93 2.09
C CYS A 105 -16.66 2.02 1.06
N SER A 106 -17.67 2.62 0.45
CA SER A 106 -17.50 3.71 -0.54
C SER A 106 -16.85 4.98 0.03
N ARG A 107 -16.73 5.09 1.35
CA ARG A 107 -15.96 6.14 2.04
C ARG A 107 -14.46 5.84 2.11
N ALA A 108 -14.05 4.59 1.92
CA ALA A 108 -12.65 4.27 1.83
C ALA A 108 -12.05 4.89 0.56
N GLN A 109 -10.78 5.23 0.64
CA GLN A 109 -10.04 5.72 -0.51
C GLN A 109 -10.10 4.66 -1.63
N TRP A 110 -10.20 5.10 -2.88
CA TRP A 110 -10.58 4.24 -4.00
C TRP A 110 -9.60 3.08 -4.26
N GLU A 111 -8.29 3.29 -4.08
CA GLU A 111 -7.26 2.27 -4.32
C GLU A 111 -7.38 1.11 -3.33
N ILE A 112 -7.46 1.42 -2.02
CA ILE A 112 -7.61 0.37 -1.01
C ILE A 112 -8.97 -0.32 -1.10
N ARG A 113 -10.00 0.39 -1.57
CA ARG A 113 -11.32 -0.22 -1.83
C ARG A 113 -11.24 -1.20 -3.00
N GLN A 114 -10.61 -0.82 -4.11
CA GLN A 114 -10.40 -1.71 -5.25
C GLN A 114 -9.60 -2.95 -4.85
N LEU A 115 -8.51 -2.76 -4.09
CA LEU A 115 -7.73 -3.87 -3.53
C LEU A 115 -8.60 -4.81 -2.70
N ALA A 116 -9.42 -4.27 -1.79
CA ALA A 116 -10.31 -5.06 -0.94
C ALA A 116 -11.36 -5.83 -1.77
N GLU A 117 -11.91 -5.24 -2.80
CA GLU A 117 -12.86 -5.89 -3.72
C GLU A 117 -12.18 -7.04 -4.48
N GLU A 118 -10.97 -6.86 -5.01
CA GLU A 118 -10.23 -7.93 -5.69
C GLU A 118 -9.85 -9.05 -4.73
N MET A 119 -9.41 -8.73 -3.51
CA MET A 119 -9.15 -9.74 -2.49
C MET A 119 -10.42 -10.55 -2.17
N LEU A 120 -11.58 -9.89 -2.04
CA LEU A 120 -12.86 -10.57 -1.78
C LEU A 120 -13.24 -11.51 -2.94
N ARG A 121 -13.04 -11.10 -4.19
CA ARG A 121 -13.26 -11.95 -5.38
C ARG A 121 -12.43 -13.22 -5.35
N LEU A 122 -11.19 -13.15 -4.87
CA LEU A 122 -10.30 -14.29 -4.79
C LEU A 122 -10.63 -15.23 -3.63
N VAL A 123 -11.01 -14.71 -2.46
CA VAL A 123 -11.23 -15.55 -1.27
C VAL A 123 -12.65 -16.10 -1.18
N TYR A 124 -13.65 -15.42 -1.78
CA TYR A 124 -15.04 -15.85 -1.70
C TYR A 124 -15.28 -17.25 -2.30
N PRO A 125 -14.79 -17.60 -3.51
CA PRO A 125 -14.97 -18.95 -4.07
C PRO A 125 -14.30 -20.05 -3.24
N VAL A 126 -13.23 -19.72 -2.50
CA VAL A 126 -12.50 -20.69 -1.66
C VAL A 126 -13.25 -20.99 -0.36
N ALA A 127 -13.91 -20.00 0.23
CA ALA A 127 -14.58 -20.15 1.52
C ALA A 127 -15.91 -19.35 1.57
N PRO A 128 -16.91 -19.69 0.74
CA PRO A 128 -18.14 -18.90 0.59
C PRO A 128 -18.93 -18.78 1.88
N HIS A 129 -18.98 -19.82 2.70
CA HIS A 129 -19.69 -19.77 3.99
C HIS A 129 -19.06 -18.80 4.98
N ILE A 130 -17.73 -18.70 5.00
CA ILE A 130 -17.01 -17.79 5.88
C ILE A 130 -17.22 -16.35 5.40
N PHE A 131 -17.13 -16.08 4.10
CA PHE A 131 -17.18 -14.74 3.53
C PHE A 131 -18.57 -14.33 3.02
N ARG A 132 -19.62 -15.06 3.36
CA ARG A 132 -21.00 -14.75 2.94
C ARG A 132 -21.41 -13.30 3.26
N THR A 133 -21.06 -12.81 4.44
CA THR A 133 -21.37 -11.46 4.89
C THR A 133 -20.25 -10.45 4.62
N ALA A 134 -19.15 -10.86 3.95
CA ALA A 134 -18.03 -9.99 3.67
C ALA A 134 -18.39 -8.90 2.65
N GLY A 135 -17.77 -7.74 2.81
CA GLY A 135 -18.07 -6.51 2.07
C GLY A 135 -18.21 -5.35 3.04
N PRO A 136 -18.64 -4.18 2.58
CA PRO A 136 -18.89 -3.05 3.49
C PRO A 136 -19.95 -3.43 4.55
N ALA A 137 -19.85 -2.85 5.74
CA ALA A 137 -20.71 -3.23 6.86
C ALA A 137 -22.22 -3.17 6.55
N CYS A 138 -22.63 -2.30 5.63
CA CYS A 138 -24.02 -2.16 5.19
C CYS A 138 -24.54 -3.34 4.35
N VAL A 139 -23.69 -4.29 3.93
CA VAL A 139 -24.14 -5.51 3.22
C VAL A 139 -24.90 -6.42 4.17
N SER A 140 -24.42 -6.57 5.39
CA SER A 140 -24.99 -7.51 6.38
C SER A 140 -25.85 -6.85 7.47
N GLY A 141 -25.95 -5.50 7.50
CA GLY A 141 -26.68 -4.78 8.53
C GLY A 141 -26.99 -3.33 8.15
N PRO A 142 -27.40 -2.52 9.11
CA PRO A 142 -27.55 -1.07 8.90
C PRO A 142 -26.18 -0.43 8.70
N CYS A 143 -26.15 0.72 8.00
CA CYS A 143 -24.90 1.45 7.81
C CYS A 143 -24.42 2.02 9.17
N PRO A 144 -23.18 1.70 9.61
CA PRO A 144 -22.67 2.19 10.89
C PRO A 144 -22.23 3.67 10.86
N GLU A 145 -22.15 4.27 9.66
CA GLU A 145 -21.62 5.62 9.46
C GLU A 145 -22.61 6.73 9.87
N GLY A 146 -23.83 6.39 10.28
CA GLY A 146 -24.83 7.36 10.75
C GLY A 146 -25.07 8.51 9.76
N LYS A 147 -24.84 9.75 10.20
CA LYS A 147 -24.96 10.96 9.37
C LYS A 147 -24.04 10.99 8.15
N MET A 148 -22.98 10.21 8.17
CA MET A 148 -21.99 10.15 7.10
C MET A 148 -22.24 8.98 6.13
N CYS A 149 -23.41 8.34 6.21
CA CYS A 149 -23.80 7.29 5.28
C CYS A 149 -23.82 7.83 3.84
N CYS A 150 -23.35 7.00 2.88
CA CYS A 150 -23.36 7.36 1.45
C CYS A 150 -24.76 7.33 0.83
N GLY A 151 -25.78 6.83 1.53
CA GLY A 151 -27.17 6.71 1.04
C GLY A 151 -27.43 5.60 0.03
N ARG A 152 -26.40 4.87 -0.42
CA ARG A 152 -26.48 3.88 -1.51
C ARG A 152 -26.52 2.43 -1.03
N THR A 153 -27.12 2.16 0.11
CA THR A 153 -27.11 0.81 0.72
C THR A 153 -27.67 -0.26 -0.21
N THR A 154 -28.77 0.02 -0.91
CA THR A 154 -29.42 -0.93 -1.84
C THR A 154 -28.53 -1.25 -3.03
N GLU A 155 -27.95 -0.24 -3.67
CA GLU A 155 -27.03 -0.42 -4.80
C GLU A 155 -25.77 -1.20 -4.37
N VAL A 156 -25.20 -0.87 -3.22
CA VAL A 156 -24.03 -1.56 -2.67
C VAL A 156 -24.33 -3.02 -2.38
N ARG A 157 -25.49 -3.35 -1.81
CA ARG A 157 -25.88 -4.73 -1.59
C ARG A 157 -25.98 -5.52 -2.90
N ALA A 158 -26.63 -4.95 -3.91
CA ALA A 158 -26.72 -5.56 -5.23
C ALA A 158 -25.35 -5.75 -5.87
N GLN A 159 -24.45 -4.75 -5.77
CA GLN A 159 -23.09 -4.84 -6.27
C GLN A 159 -22.30 -6.01 -5.63
N TYR A 160 -22.38 -6.15 -4.30
CA TYR A 160 -21.66 -7.22 -3.59
C TYR A 160 -22.31 -8.58 -3.73
N ALA A 161 -23.62 -8.68 -3.92
CA ALA A 161 -24.28 -9.93 -4.32
C ALA A 161 -23.78 -10.38 -5.70
N ALA A 162 -23.76 -9.48 -6.68
CA ALA A 162 -23.24 -9.77 -8.01
C ALA A 162 -21.73 -10.15 -7.98
N LEU A 163 -20.90 -9.47 -7.18
CA LEU A 163 -19.48 -9.79 -7.01
C LEU A 163 -19.28 -11.23 -6.50
N LYS A 164 -20.18 -11.70 -5.65
CA LYS A 164 -20.16 -13.05 -5.07
C LYS A 164 -20.85 -14.11 -5.97
N GLY A 165 -21.44 -13.71 -7.08
CA GLY A 165 -22.23 -14.59 -7.94
C GLY A 165 -23.58 -14.98 -7.34
N GLU A 166 -24.06 -14.28 -6.32
CA GLU A 166 -25.38 -14.46 -5.72
C GLU A 166 -26.42 -13.68 -6.54
N LYS A 167 -27.60 -14.27 -6.76
CA LYS A 167 -28.71 -13.50 -7.35
C LYS A 167 -29.16 -12.46 -6.33
N ALA A 168 -29.32 -11.23 -6.77
CA ALA A 168 -29.95 -10.20 -5.94
C ALA A 168 -31.40 -10.63 -5.66
N GLU A 169 -31.72 -10.88 -4.40
CA GLU A 169 -33.09 -11.06 -3.93
C GLU A 169 -33.85 -9.72 -3.90
#